data_21df531cc85930122f6aad170c2f6bf3
#
_entry.id   21df531cc85930122f6aad170c2f6bf3
#
_cell.length_a   1.000
_cell.length_b   1.000
_cell.length_c   1.000
_cell.angle_alpha   90.00
_cell.angle_beta   90.00
_cell.angle_gamma   90.00
#
_symmetry.space_group_name_H-M   'P 1'
#
loop_
_entity.id
_entity.type
_entity.pdbx_description
1 polymer ?
#
loop_
_entity_poly.entity_id
_entity_poly.type
_entity_poly.pdbx_seq_one_letter_code
_entity_poly.pdbx_strand_id
1 'polypeptide(L)'
;MRFLITFLIMSSTITYSQHIYGQFMNAEVFRSKAYLYDMFQNDGKPIDETIIDSNGKFSFKKTDYTLGFYRIQLKGEEPIIIVLNPTETDVEIQVNNQNDEKPITVLQSLENIAFQRHKMLMNIYNRIEYLQFQLSFPNDEVLQKIDEYENELKQFIYYSTVSLKDLQENFSQTFTFDVLANTMPIINSSYEDRIERFFDNKAILDSKYLHSPLMFNKISMYLNYYSGENSIDMHIAIDDILMATYDNYDVYGYCITQILSFLNREGFEERIEYVVSEYIGDEFDLITNRTLRKQIEGRQKLKVGTIAPDIQIPDINRDKVGLHDLFKKNKLNLVMFWSSTCPHCMETIPEIKTIYESYRSAGLEVIAVSIDKKKDEWQQAIDQENLEWINISSLKGWDSESTDVYYVSYTPTFYLVDNQTTIVGRPDGKEDVIRMLNNLLR
;
A
#
# COMPACT_ATOMS: atom_id res chain seq x y z
N MET A 1 -61.53 17.32 -4.61
CA MET A 1 -60.57 16.72 -5.52
C MET A 1 -59.44 17.74 -5.70
N ARG A 2 -58.41 17.65 -4.85
CA ARG A 2 -57.22 18.53 -4.90
C ARG A 2 -56.11 17.73 -5.57
N PHE A 3 -55.68 18.16 -6.75
CA PHE A 3 -54.51 17.62 -7.43
C PHE A 3 -53.25 18.17 -6.75
N LEU A 4 -52.44 17.27 -6.10
CA LEU A 4 -51.10 17.55 -5.70
C LEU A 4 -50.22 17.38 -6.95
N ILE A 5 -49.69 18.47 -7.46
CA ILE A 5 -48.61 18.44 -8.47
C ILE A 5 -47.28 18.32 -7.70
N THR A 6 -46.72 17.11 -7.71
CA THR A 6 -45.36 16.85 -7.18
C THR A 6 -44.38 17.29 -8.25
N PHE A 7 -43.71 18.43 -8.02
CA PHE A 7 -42.56 18.83 -8.81
C PHE A 7 -41.37 17.91 -8.47
N LEU A 8 -41.09 16.97 -9.37
CA LEU A 8 -39.81 16.26 -9.36
C LEU A 8 -38.74 17.26 -9.83
N ILE A 9 -37.96 17.79 -8.87
CA ILE A 9 -36.71 18.51 -9.18
C ILE A 9 -35.72 17.41 -9.56
N MET A 10 -35.58 17.11 -10.86
CA MET A 10 -34.41 16.42 -11.37
C MET A 10 -33.22 17.38 -11.22
N SER A 11 -32.41 17.19 -10.18
CA SER A 11 -31.09 17.74 -10.14
C SER A 11 -30.26 17.02 -11.20
N SER A 12 -30.17 17.59 -12.39
CA SER A 12 -29.18 17.19 -13.37
C SER A 12 -27.81 17.54 -12.79
N THR A 13 -27.11 16.59 -12.22
CA THR A 13 -25.68 16.71 -11.97
C THR A 13 -25.02 16.82 -13.34
N ILE A 14 -24.63 18.04 -13.71
CA ILE A 14 -23.79 18.26 -14.88
C ILE A 14 -22.44 17.68 -14.54
N THR A 15 -22.17 16.46 -14.96
CA THR A 15 -20.82 15.89 -14.92
C THR A 15 -20.01 16.56 -16.01
N TYR A 16 -19.13 17.47 -15.64
CA TYR A 16 -18.16 18.00 -16.59
C TYR A 16 -17.13 16.91 -16.87
N SER A 17 -16.79 16.75 -18.15
CA SER A 17 -15.68 15.92 -18.59
C SER A 17 -14.38 16.66 -18.23
N GLN A 18 -13.60 16.16 -17.28
CA GLN A 18 -12.34 16.75 -16.88
C GLN A 18 -11.18 16.17 -17.68
N HIS A 19 -10.34 17.00 -18.28
CA HIS A 19 -9.15 16.57 -19.00
C HIS A 19 -7.90 16.85 -18.20
N ILE A 20 -6.92 15.95 -18.29
CA ILE A 20 -5.60 16.11 -17.71
C ILE A 20 -4.60 16.19 -18.85
N TYR A 21 -3.92 17.29 -18.95
CA TYR A 21 -2.89 17.48 -19.96
C TYR A 21 -1.77 18.39 -19.44
N GLY A 22 -0.67 18.42 -20.15
CA GLY A 22 0.46 19.27 -19.76
C GLY A 22 1.69 19.04 -20.60
N GLN A 23 2.81 19.54 -20.09
CA GLN A 23 4.09 19.46 -20.77
C GLN A 23 5.23 19.17 -19.80
N PHE A 24 6.06 18.18 -20.14
CA PHE A 24 7.35 17.94 -19.51
C PHE A 24 8.42 18.79 -20.21
N MET A 25 9.22 19.48 -19.42
CA MET A 25 10.34 20.30 -19.94
C MET A 25 11.65 19.51 -20.02
N ASN A 26 11.73 18.35 -19.35
CA ASN A 26 12.88 17.46 -19.45
C ASN A 26 12.80 16.59 -20.71
N ALA A 27 13.77 16.76 -21.63
CA ALA A 27 13.81 16.01 -22.89
C ALA A 27 14.06 14.50 -22.71
N GLU A 28 14.62 14.06 -21.57
CA GLU A 28 14.92 12.65 -21.29
C GLU A 28 13.66 11.78 -21.21
N VAL A 29 12.53 12.38 -20.82
CA VAL A 29 11.26 11.67 -20.72
C VAL A 29 10.41 11.70 -22.00
N PHE A 30 10.86 12.37 -23.07
CA PHE A 30 10.13 12.43 -24.32
C PHE A 30 10.01 11.04 -24.95
N ARG A 31 8.83 10.74 -25.51
CA ARG A 31 8.45 9.44 -26.08
C ARG A 31 8.30 8.31 -25.06
N SER A 32 8.45 8.60 -23.76
CA SER A 32 8.16 7.62 -22.71
C SER A 32 6.66 7.52 -22.43
N LYS A 33 6.26 6.46 -21.72
CA LYS A 33 4.89 6.31 -21.23
C LYS A 33 4.73 6.96 -19.87
N ALA A 34 3.64 7.67 -19.69
CA ALA A 34 3.14 8.14 -18.40
C ALA A 34 1.88 7.37 -18.03
N TYR A 35 1.77 6.98 -16.77
CA TYR A 35 0.67 6.21 -16.22
C TYR A 35 -0.05 7.04 -15.16
N LEU A 36 -1.38 7.01 -15.16
CA LEU A 36 -2.21 7.64 -14.14
C LEU A 36 -2.74 6.57 -13.18
N TYR A 37 -2.55 6.78 -11.88
CA TYR A 37 -3.05 5.92 -10.82
C TYR A 37 -3.97 6.70 -9.89
N ASP A 38 -5.05 6.09 -9.44
CA ASP A 38 -5.72 6.50 -8.22
C ASP A 38 -4.82 6.11 -7.03
N MET A 39 -4.55 7.04 -6.12
CA MET A 39 -3.64 6.78 -4.99
C MET A 39 -4.24 5.86 -3.93
N PHE A 40 -5.56 5.72 -3.91
CA PHE A 40 -6.30 5.03 -2.84
C PHE A 40 -7.14 3.84 -3.37
N GLN A 41 -7.23 3.64 -4.68
CA GLN A 41 -7.69 2.38 -5.28
C GLN A 41 -6.53 1.40 -5.40
N ASN A 42 -6.54 0.35 -4.59
CA ASN A 42 -5.36 -0.46 -4.28
C ASN A 42 -5.21 -1.75 -5.10
N ASP A 43 -5.52 -1.77 -6.37
CA ASP A 43 -5.16 -2.92 -7.21
C ASP A 43 -3.80 -2.77 -7.93
N GLY A 44 -3.12 -1.64 -7.72
CA GLY A 44 -1.79 -1.34 -8.26
C GLY A 44 -1.75 -1.16 -9.78
N LYS A 45 -2.91 -1.09 -10.44
CA LYS A 45 -3.01 -0.90 -11.88
C LYS A 45 -3.21 0.56 -12.24
N PRO A 46 -2.63 1.05 -13.34
CA PRO A 46 -2.95 2.36 -13.84
C PRO A 46 -4.40 2.41 -14.33
N ILE A 47 -5.08 3.51 -14.05
CA ILE A 47 -6.44 3.78 -14.53
C ILE A 47 -6.45 4.36 -15.95
N ASP A 48 -5.33 4.95 -16.39
CA ASP A 48 -5.12 5.42 -17.75
C ASP A 48 -3.62 5.48 -18.08
N GLU A 49 -3.27 5.51 -19.37
CA GLU A 49 -1.89 5.68 -19.85
C GLU A 49 -1.83 6.60 -21.06
N THR A 50 -0.72 7.30 -21.21
CA THR A 50 -0.45 8.17 -22.38
C THR A 50 1.02 8.11 -22.77
N ILE A 51 1.34 8.60 -23.99
CA ILE A 51 2.70 8.76 -24.46
C ILE A 51 3.02 10.25 -24.48
N ILE A 52 4.15 10.63 -23.93
CA ILE A 52 4.69 11.97 -23.99
C ILE A 52 5.25 12.18 -25.41
N ASP A 53 4.79 13.19 -26.11
CA ASP A 53 5.23 13.46 -27.50
C ASP A 53 6.67 14.00 -27.59
N SER A 54 7.14 14.26 -28.82
CA SER A 54 8.48 14.80 -29.07
C SER A 54 8.69 16.26 -28.59
N ASN A 55 7.64 16.92 -28.15
CA ASN A 55 7.67 18.28 -27.59
C ASN A 55 7.40 18.27 -26.08
N GLY A 56 7.36 17.08 -25.46
CA GLY A 56 7.08 16.91 -24.05
C GLY A 56 5.60 16.96 -23.68
N LYS A 57 4.67 17.10 -24.64
CA LYS A 57 3.24 17.21 -24.35
C LYS A 57 2.62 15.85 -24.10
N PHE A 58 1.65 15.82 -23.17
CA PHE A 58 0.87 14.65 -22.85
C PHE A 58 -0.61 15.01 -22.59
N SER A 59 -1.50 14.05 -22.79
CA SER A 59 -2.91 14.15 -22.41
C SER A 59 -3.46 12.76 -22.12
N PHE A 60 -4.14 12.59 -20.99
CA PHE A 60 -4.86 11.37 -20.65
C PHE A 60 -6.23 11.38 -21.35
N LYS A 61 -6.72 10.18 -21.72
CA LYS A 61 -7.97 10.02 -22.49
C LYS A 61 -9.20 9.87 -21.61
N LYS A 62 -9.02 9.29 -20.40
CA LYS A 62 -10.11 9.14 -19.43
C LYS A 62 -10.56 10.53 -18.96
N THR A 63 -11.85 10.70 -18.79
CA THR A 63 -12.46 11.99 -18.42
C THR A 63 -13.50 11.87 -17.30
N ASP A 64 -13.82 10.65 -16.88
CA ASP A 64 -14.72 10.34 -15.78
C ASP A 64 -13.90 9.95 -14.54
N TYR A 65 -13.47 10.94 -13.80
CA TYR A 65 -12.70 10.77 -12.56
C TYR A 65 -13.58 10.93 -11.33
N THR A 66 -13.23 10.25 -10.26
CA THR A 66 -13.78 10.51 -8.93
C THR A 66 -13.01 11.63 -8.25
N LEU A 67 -13.67 12.33 -7.33
CA LEU A 67 -12.99 13.33 -6.50
C LEU A 67 -11.89 12.68 -5.67
N GLY A 68 -10.65 13.17 -5.77
CA GLY A 68 -9.56 12.57 -4.99
C GLY A 68 -8.15 12.91 -5.47
N PHE A 69 -7.20 12.21 -4.85
CA PHE A 69 -5.78 12.36 -5.12
C PHE A 69 -5.29 11.27 -6.07
N TYR A 70 -4.54 11.68 -7.08
CA TYR A 70 -4.03 10.83 -8.14
C TYR A 70 -2.52 11.05 -8.31
N ARG A 71 -1.84 10.07 -8.90
CA ARG A 71 -0.43 10.21 -9.23
C ARG A 71 -0.18 9.92 -10.70
N ILE A 72 0.62 10.77 -11.33
CA ILE A 72 1.19 10.52 -12.65
C ILE A 72 2.58 9.94 -12.43
N GLN A 73 2.85 8.75 -12.97
CA GLN A 73 4.08 8.00 -12.78
C GLN A 73 4.76 7.72 -14.11
N LEU A 74 6.04 8.05 -14.21
CA LEU A 74 6.95 7.65 -15.27
C LEU A 74 7.98 6.67 -14.69
N LYS A 75 8.51 5.79 -15.54
CA LYS A 75 9.54 4.84 -15.11
C LYS A 75 10.85 5.57 -14.77
N GLY A 76 11.30 5.41 -13.54
CA GLY A 76 12.56 6.02 -13.04
C GLY A 76 12.44 7.47 -12.57
N GLU A 77 11.23 8.06 -12.62
CA GLU A 77 10.98 9.42 -12.16
C GLU A 77 10.16 9.43 -10.86
N GLU A 78 10.29 10.51 -10.11
CA GLU A 78 9.44 10.72 -8.92
C GLU A 78 7.98 10.94 -9.33
N PRO A 79 7.01 10.43 -8.53
CA PRO A 79 5.60 10.56 -8.85
C PRO A 79 5.11 12.01 -8.73
N ILE A 80 4.28 12.42 -9.69
CA ILE A 80 3.60 13.71 -9.66
C ILE A 80 2.21 13.52 -9.06
N ILE A 81 1.96 14.13 -7.91
CA ILE A 81 0.65 14.08 -7.26
C ILE A 81 -0.21 15.24 -7.74
N ILE A 82 -1.43 14.92 -8.17
CA ILE A 82 -2.47 15.87 -8.57
C ILE A 82 -3.78 15.58 -7.86
N VAL A 83 -4.64 16.57 -7.79
CA VAL A 83 -6.01 16.44 -7.27
C VAL A 83 -6.97 16.58 -8.44
N LEU A 84 -7.90 15.64 -8.57
CA LEU A 84 -8.97 15.68 -9.56
C LEU A 84 -10.28 15.96 -8.87
N ASN A 85 -11.03 16.91 -9.40
CA ASN A 85 -12.36 17.27 -8.93
C ASN A 85 -13.30 17.35 -10.16
N PRO A 86 -14.27 16.44 -10.30
CA PRO A 86 -15.20 16.41 -11.43
C PRO A 86 -16.01 17.70 -11.64
N THR A 87 -16.01 18.60 -10.65
CA THR A 87 -16.67 19.91 -10.77
C THR A 87 -15.76 20.99 -11.38
N GLU A 88 -14.45 20.72 -11.50
CA GLU A 88 -13.50 21.56 -12.26
C GLU A 88 -13.53 21.18 -13.74
N THR A 89 -13.09 22.12 -14.60
CA THR A 89 -13.03 21.87 -16.04
C THR A 89 -11.84 20.97 -16.38
N ASP A 90 -10.62 21.51 -16.33
CA ASP A 90 -9.41 20.81 -16.77
C ASP A 90 -8.28 20.98 -15.77
N VAL A 91 -7.31 20.06 -15.81
CA VAL A 91 -6.04 20.16 -15.11
C VAL A 91 -4.92 20.32 -16.12
N GLU A 92 -4.29 21.49 -16.12
CA GLU A 92 -3.10 21.76 -16.95
C GLU A 92 -1.89 21.99 -16.08
N ILE A 93 -0.83 21.20 -16.31
CA ILE A 93 0.43 21.29 -15.56
C ILE A 93 1.64 21.37 -16.48
N GLN A 94 2.65 22.10 -16.03
CA GLN A 94 3.99 22.07 -16.59
C GLN A 94 4.94 21.41 -15.60
N VAL A 95 5.67 20.40 -16.04
CA VAL A 95 6.64 19.66 -15.23
C VAL A 95 8.04 20.10 -15.63
N ASN A 96 8.72 20.80 -14.75
CA ASN A 96 10.09 21.26 -14.91
C ASN A 96 11.10 20.17 -14.53
N ASN A 97 12.40 20.46 -14.55
CA ASN A 97 13.38 19.52 -14.04
C ASN A 97 13.22 19.33 -12.52
N GLN A 98 13.48 18.11 -12.02
CA GLN A 98 13.32 17.78 -10.60
C GLN A 98 14.20 18.63 -9.67
N ASN A 99 15.31 19.19 -10.18
CA ASN A 99 16.22 20.04 -9.44
C ASN A 99 15.82 21.53 -9.43
N ASP A 100 14.70 21.89 -10.08
CA ASP A 100 14.21 23.26 -10.08
C ASP A 100 13.50 23.58 -8.77
N GLU A 101 13.54 24.84 -8.33
CA GLU A 101 12.81 25.33 -7.15
C GLU A 101 11.29 25.07 -7.24
N LYS A 102 10.77 24.97 -8.47
CA LYS A 102 9.36 24.67 -8.75
C LYS A 102 9.29 23.51 -9.76
N PRO A 103 9.38 22.27 -9.29
CA PRO A 103 9.36 21.11 -10.19
C PRO A 103 8.03 20.96 -10.94
N ILE A 104 6.93 21.50 -10.41
CA ILE A 104 5.60 21.50 -11.03
C ILE A 104 5.01 22.90 -10.97
N THR A 105 4.55 23.39 -12.12
CA THR A 105 3.77 24.61 -12.24
C THR A 105 2.35 24.24 -12.66
N VAL A 106 1.35 24.61 -11.88
CA VAL A 106 -0.06 24.42 -12.23
C VAL A 106 -0.49 25.63 -13.07
N LEU A 107 -0.92 25.37 -14.30
CA LEU A 107 -1.39 26.39 -15.22
C LEU A 107 -2.91 26.57 -15.14
N GLN A 108 -3.63 25.45 -14.90
CA GLN A 108 -5.08 25.45 -14.73
C GLN A 108 -5.47 24.35 -13.72
N SER A 109 -6.22 24.68 -12.73
CA SER A 109 -6.92 23.91 -11.69
C SER A 109 -6.79 24.58 -10.34
N LEU A 110 -7.90 24.94 -9.74
CA LEU A 110 -7.95 25.57 -8.42
C LEU A 110 -7.54 24.57 -7.33
N GLU A 111 -7.98 23.30 -7.43
CA GLU A 111 -7.58 22.22 -6.53
C GLU A 111 -6.06 22.03 -6.49
N ASN A 112 -5.42 21.98 -7.65
CA ASN A 112 -3.99 21.76 -7.74
C ASN A 112 -3.17 22.99 -7.33
N ILE A 113 -3.67 24.20 -7.53
CA ILE A 113 -3.07 25.42 -6.99
C ILE A 113 -3.15 25.40 -5.45
N ALA A 114 -4.32 25.08 -4.88
CA ALA A 114 -4.50 24.91 -3.44
C ALA A 114 -3.54 23.83 -2.88
N PHE A 115 -3.37 22.72 -3.59
CA PHE A 115 -2.46 21.65 -3.19
C PHE A 115 -0.99 22.08 -3.17
N GLN A 116 -0.54 22.86 -4.15
CA GLN A 116 0.83 23.42 -4.14
C GLN A 116 1.03 24.40 -2.96
N ARG A 117 0.04 25.26 -2.69
CA ARG A 117 0.07 26.16 -1.52
C ARG A 117 0.13 25.40 -0.21
N HIS A 118 -0.64 24.32 -0.11
CA HIS A 118 -0.59 23.45 1.04
C HIS A 118 0.80 22.81 1.24
N LYS A 119 1.40 22.25 0.20
CA LYS A 119 2.76 21.68 0.31
C LYS A 119 3.75 22.68 0.88
N MET A 120 3.65 23.94 0.47
CA MET A 120 4.47 25.02 1.02
C MET A 120 4.19 25.24 2.53
N LEU A 121 2.91 25.24 2.92
CA LEU A 121 2.51 25.38 4.34
C LEU A 121 3.01 24.18 5.17
N MET A 122 2.92 22.96 4.67
CA MET A 122 3.44 21.78 5.37
C MET A 122 4.96 21.85 5.58
N ASN A 123 5.72 22.33 4.62
CA ASN A 123 7.16 22.57 4.80
C ASN A 123 7.44 23.60 5.92
N ILE A 124 6.61 24.63 6.03
CA ILE A 124 6.67 25.60 7.12
C ILE A 124 6.39 24.91 8.46
N TYR A 125 5.35 24.07 8.55
CA TYR A 125 5.01 23.33 9.78
C TYR A 125 6.11 22.35 10.18
N ASN A 126 6.66 21.59 9.25
CA ASN A 126 7.77 20.69 9.54
C ASN A 126 8.98 21.45 10.10
N ARG A 127 9.24 22.66 9.60
CA ARG A 127 10.31 23.50 10.14
C ARG A 127 9.99 24.02 11.53
N ILE A 128 8.74 24.41 11.80
CA ILE A 128 8.28 24.82 13.15
C ILE A 128 8.45 23.65 14.13
N GLU A 129 8.00 22.45 13.80
CA GLU A 129 8.13 21.27 14.66
C GLU A 129 9.61 20.95 14.95
N TYR A 130 10.46 21.02 13.92
CA TYR A 130 11.90 20.83 14.09
C TYR A 130 12.50 21.86 15.06
N LEU A 131 12.18 23.16 14.90
CA LEU A 131 12.70 24.23 15.77
C LEU A 131 12.19 24.09 17.21
N GLN A 132 10.92 23.75 17.38
CA GLN A 132 10.33 23.49 18.70
C GLN A 132 11.01 22.30 19.40
N PHE A 133 11.28 21.21 18.67
CA PHE A 133 12.00 20.07 19.20
C PHE A 133 13.43 20.43 19.62
N GLN A 134 14.18 21.16 18.78
CA GLN A 134 15.53 21.60 19.10
C GLN A 134 15.58 22.51 20.32
N LEU A 135 14.63 23.43 20.47
CA LEU A 135 14.53 24.33 21.62
C LEU A 135 14.08 23.61 22.90
N SER A 136 13.33 22.52 22.80
CA SER A 136 12.89 21.69 23.93
C SER A 136 13.99 20.78 24.47
N PHE A 137 14.91 20.32 23.58
CA PHE A 137 16.01 19.42 23.91
C PHE A 137 17.33 19.93 23.29
N PRO A 138 17.82 21.10 23.75
CA PRO A 138 18.94 21.75 23.09
C PRO A 138 20.27 20.98 23.34
N ASN A 139 21.01 20.73 22.26
CA ASN A 139 22.42 20.33 22.32
C ASN A 139 23.34 21.57 22.43
N ASP A 140 24.66 21.36 22.55
CA ASP A 140 25.64 22.44 22.70
C ASP A 140 25.62 23.45 21.54
N GLU A 141 25.34 23.01 20.31
CA GLU A 141 25.25 23.89 19.13
C GLU A 141 23.99 24.77 19.21
N VAL A 142 22.84 24.19 19.57
CA VAL A 142 21.59 24.93 19.75
C VAL A 142 21.71 25.94 20.88
N LEU A 143 22.34 25.58 21.99
CA LEU A 143 22.58 26.51 23.12
C LEU A 143 23.40 27.72 22.72
N GLN A 144 24.37 27.56 21.79
CA GLN A 144 25.18 28.67 21.27
C GLN A 144 24.39 29.62 20.33
N LYS A 145 23.30 29.12 19.72
CA LYS A 145 22.49 29.84 18.72
C LYS A 145 21.02 29.97 19.12
N ILE A 146 20.73 29.95 20.42
CA ILE A 146 19.33 29.87 20.91
C ILE A 146 18.48 31.04 20.41
N ASP A 147 19.03 32.25 20.41
CA ASP A 147 18.33 33.43 19.91
C ASP A 147 18.04 33.36 18.40
N GLU A 148 18.91 32.71 17.62
CA GLU A 148 18.72 32.50 16.19
C GLU A 148 17.55 31.52 15.94
N TYR A 149 17.52 30.39 16.65
CA TYR A 149 16.43 29.40 16.58
C TYR A 149 15.09 30.00 17.05
N GLU A 150 15.06 30.78 18.13
CA GLU A 150 13.84 31.45 18.59
C GLU A 150 13.31 32.48 17.58
N ASN A 151 14.21 33.28 16.98
CA ASN A 151 13.81 34.26 15.98
C ASN A 151 13.32 33.56 14.69
N GLU A 152 13.98 32.50 14.27
CA GLU A 152 13.54 31.70 13.12
C GLU A 152 12.17 31.07 13.39
N LEU A 153 11.93 30.51 14.58
CA LEU A 153 10.63 29.96 14.97
C LEU A 153 9.53 31.00 14.88
N LYS A 154 9.75 32.22 15.40
CA LYS A 154 8.78 33.35 15.31
C LYS A 154 8.46 33.69 13.85
N GLN A 155 9.47 33.69 12.96
CA GLN A 155 9.26 33.97 11.54
C GLN A 155 8.43 32.86 10.86
N PHE A 156 8.73 31.61 11.13
CA PHE A 156 7.97 30.49 10.53
C PHE A 156 6.53 30.42 11.05
N ILE A 157 6.27 30.73 12.33
CA ILE A 157 4.91 30.89 12.87
C ILE A 157 4.16 32.02 12.15
N TYR A 158 4.81 33.13 11.88
CA TYR A 158 4.19 34.22 11.11
C TYR A 158 3.87 33.78 9.69
N TYR A 159 4.83 33.12 8.98
CA TYR A 159 4.60 32.62 7.62
C TYR A 159 3.48 31.58 7.58
N SER A 160 3.39 30.70 8.56
CA SER A 160 2.30 29.72 8.63
C SER A 160 0.93 30.41 8.75
N THR A 161 0.83 31.45 9.57
CA THR A 161 -0.40 32.23 9.74
C THR A 161 -0.83 32.91 8.44
N VAL A 162 0.11 33.55 7.74
CA VAL A 162 -0.16 34.22 6.45
C VAL A 162 -0.58 33.19 5.37
N SER A 163 0.12 32.08 5.29
CA SER A 163 -0.17 31.02 4.31
C SER A 163 -1.51 30.35 4.58
N LEU A 164 -1.85 30.09 5.84
CA LEU A 164 -3.15 29.55 6.23
C LEU A 164 -4.29 30.50 5.88
N LYS A 165 -4.09 31.81 6.15
CA LYS A 165 -5.08 32.84 5.79
C LYS A 165 -5.29 32.91 4.27
N ASP A 166 -4.23 32.85 3.47
CA ASP A 166 -4.32 32.81 2.00
C ASP A 166 -5.12 31.58 1.52
N LEU A 167 -4.84 30.40 2.09
CA LEU A 167 -5.60 29.18 1.77
C LEU A 167 -7.08 29.32 2.15
N GLN A 168 -7.38 29.86 3.32
CA GLN A 168 -8.75 30.04 3.79
C GLN A 168 -9.54 31.05 2.94
N GLU A 169 -8.95 32.17 2.59
CA GLU A 169 -9.61 33.24 1.84
C GLU A 169 -9.82 32.88 0.35
N ASN A 170 -8.86 32.20 -0.27
CA ASN A 170 -8.87 31.98 -1.71
C ASN A 170 -9.26 30.56 -2.13
N PHE A 171 -9.18 29.56 -1.23
CA PHE A 171 -9.34 28.14 -1.59
C PHE A 171 -10.30 27.36 -0.68
N SER A 172 -11.03 28.03 0.24
CA SER A 172 -11.92 27.37 1.19
C SER A 172 -13.03 26.51 0.56
N GLN A 173 -13.37 26.76 -0.71
CA GLN A 173 -14.34 25.98 -1.47
C GLN A 173 -13.76 24.72 -2.13
N THR A 174 -12.44 24.50 -2.08
CA THR A 174 -11.78 23.34 -2.68
C THR A 174 -11.86 22.13 -1.78
N PHE A 175 -11.91 20.93 -2.39
CA PHE A 175 -11.75 19.66 -1.68
C PHE A 175 -10.38 19.57 -1.01
N THR A 176 -9.35 20.04 -1.69
CA THR A 176 -8.00 20.14 -1.15
C THR A 176 -7.99 20.90 0.18
N PHE A 177 -8.61 22.08 0.26
CA PHE A 177 -8.68 22.84 1.52
C PHE A 177 -9.44 22.07 2.59
N ASP A 178 -10.54 21.41 2.24
CA ASP A 178 -11.34 20.62 3.19
C ASP A 178 -10.53 19.45 3.77
N VAL A 179 -9.81 18.69 2.94
CA VAL A 179 -8.86 17.66 3.40
C VAL A 179 -7.82 18.26 4.36
N LEU A 180 -7.27 19.43 4.02
CA LEU A 180 -6.22 20.07 4.78
C LEU A 180 -6.69 20.61 6.13
N ALA A 181 -7.84 21.28 6.16
CA ALA A 181 -8.45 21.79 7.39
C ALA A 181 -8.67 20.66 8.42
N ASN A 182 -8.84 19.43 7.93
CA ASN A 182 -9.04 18.23 8.76
C ASN A 182 -7.75 17.47 9.08
N THR A 183 -6.63 17.77 8.42
CA THR A 183 -5.33 17.12 8.64
C THR A 183 -4.26 18.02 9.22
N MET A 184 -4.49 19.35 9.22
CA MET A 184 -3.50 20.30 9.73
C MET A 184 -3.21 20.05 11.22
N PRO A 185 -1.92 20.04 11.61
CA PRO A 185 -1.58 20.07 13.01
C PRO A 185 -2.12 21.38 13.61
N ILE A 186 -2.84 21.28 14.73
CA ILE A 186 -3.20 22.47 15.50
C ILE A 186 -1.89 22.96 16.13
N ILE A 187 -1.40 24.10 15.69
CA ILE A 187 -0.18 24.72 16.25
C ILE A 187 -0.39 24.89 17.75
N ASN A 188 0.56 24.41 18.55
CA ASN A 188 0.52 24.39 20.03
C ASN A 188 -0.47 23.39 20.65
N SER A 189 -1.04 22.44 19.92
CA SER A 189 -1.71 21.29 20.55
C SER A 189 -0.71 20.20 20.87
N SER A 190 -0.84 19.60 22.05
CA SER A 190 -0.08 18.39 22.36
C SER A 190 -0.50 17.23 21.45
N TYR A 191 0.30 16.18 21.43
CA TYR A 191 -0.06 14.96 20.69
C TYR A 191 -1.33 14.32 21.31
N GLU A 192 -1.45 14.37 22.63
CA GLU A 192 -2.61 13.92 23.40
C GLU A 192 -3.88 14.68 23.02
N ASP A 193 -3.83 16.02 22.93
CA ASP A 193 -4.97 16.84 22.47
C ASP A 193 -5.47 16.42 21.07
N ARG A 194 -4.55 16.03 20.18
CA ARG A 194 -4.90 15.57 18.82
C ARG A 194 -5.58 14.22 18.83
N ILE A 195 -5.17 13.33 19.73
CA ILE A 195 -5.78 12.00 19.90
C ILE A 195 -7.18 12.14 20.52
N GLU A 196 -7.36 12.94 21.58
CA GLU A 196 -8.66 13.19 22.18
C GLU A 196 -9.69 13.74 21.18
N ARG A 197 -9.23 14.57 20.22
CA ARG A 197 -10.05 15.16 19.17
C ARG A 197 -10.14 14.35 17.88
N PHE A 198 -9.66 13.12 17.88
CA PHE A 198 -9.61 12.29 16.68
C PHE A 198 -10.99 12.17 15.99
N PHE A 199 -12.07 12.02 16.75
CA PHE A 199 -13.43 11.87 16.24
C PHE A 199 -14.24 13.18 16.17
N ASP A 200 -13.72 14.31 16.65
CA ASP A 200 -14.49 15.55 16.80
C ASP A 200 -15.11 16.05 15.50
N ASN A 201 -14.38 16.02 14.39
CA ASN A 201 -14.82 16.54 13.10
C ASN A 201 -15.60 15.54 12.24
N LYS A 202 -15.78 14.31 12.72
CA LYS A 202 -16.44 13.20 11.99
C LYS A 202 -15.96 12.96 10.55
N ALA A 203 -14.86 13.58 10.13
CA ALA A 203 -14.34 13.44 8.78
C ALA A 203 -13.95 11.98 8.46
N ILE A 204 -13.55 11.21 9.47
CA ILE A 204 -13.26 9.78 9.34
C ILE A 204 -14.52 8.95 8.95
N LEU A 205 -15.71 9.51 9.10
CA LEU A 205 -16.98 8.83 8.79
C LEU A 205 -17.50 9.14 7.38
N ASP A 206 -16.86 10.06 6.64
CA ASP A 206 -17.36 10.54 5.37
C ASP A 206 -16.58 9.91 4.20
N SER A 207 -17.31 9.13 3.38
CA SER A 207 -16.75 8.42 2.22
C SER A 207 -16.08 9.33 1.17
N LYS A 208 -16.40 10.63 1.15
CA LYS A 208 -15.73 11.59 0.25
C LYS A 208 -14.22 11.67 0.45
N TYR A 209 -13.71 11.30 1.65
CA TYR A 209 -12.28 11.33 1.96
C TYR A 209 -11.54 10.03 1.66
N LEU A 210 -12.23 8.98 1.18
CA LEU A 210 -11.60 7.67 0.86
C LEU A 210 -10.49 7.78 -0.18
N HIS A 211 -10.58 8.75 -1.11
CA HIS A 211 -9.59 9.03 -2.13
C HIS A 211 -8.64 10.19 -1.73
N SER A 212 -8.35 10.30 -0.43
CA SER A 212 -7.47 11.34 0.12
C SER A 212 -6.52 10.81 1.18
N PRO A 213 -5.41 11.51 1.46
CA PRO A 213 -4.49 11.12 2.53
C PRO A 213 -5.07 11.31 3.95
N LEU A 214 -6.22 11.99 4.10
CA LEU A 214 -6.79 12.34 5.40
C LEU A 214 -7.00 11.12 6.29
N MET A 215 -7.77 10.14 5.79
CA MET A 215 -8.13 8.98 6.59
C MET A 215 -6.91 8.11 6.93
N PHE A 216 -6.04 7.89 5.93
CA PHE A 216 -4.79 7.17 6.15
C PHE A 216 -3.94 7.82 7.24
N ASN A 217 -3.72 9.15 7.16
CA ASN A 217 -2.92 9.88 8.12
C ASN A 217 -3.53 9.86 9.53
N LYS A 218 -4.85 10.03 9.63
CA LYS A 218 -5.56 9.98 10.92
C LYS A 218 -5.46 8.59 11.56
N ILE A 219 -5.77 7.54 10.83
CA ILE A 219 -5.69 6.16 11.33
C ILE A 219 -4.26 5.82 11.75
N SER A 220 -3.27 6.13 10.90
CA SER A 220 -1.86 5.86 11.20
C SER A 220 -1.39 6.61 12.46
N MET A 221 -1.79 7.88 12.62
CA MET A 221 -1.46 8.68 13.81
C MET A 221 -2.07 8.07 15.07
N TYR A 222 -3.34 7.67 15.02
CA TYR A 222 -4.05 7.09 16.15
C TYR A 222 -3.44 5.73 16.57
N LEU A 223 -3.21 4.83 15.61
CA LEU A 223 -2.58 3.55 15.87
C LEU A 223 -1.14 3.68 16.38
N ASN A 224 -0.35 4.63 15.84
CA ASN A 224 1.01 4.90 16.32
C ASN A 224 1.04 5.36 17.78
N TYR A 225 0.06 6.17 18.21
CA TYR A 225 -0.05 6.59 19.61
C TYR A 225 -0.23 5.40 20.56
N TYR A 226 -1.05 4.42 20.16
CA TYR A 226 -1.34 3.22 20.95
C TYR A 226 -0.42 2.02 20.62
N SER A 227 0.62 2.21 19.79
CA SER A 227 1.53 1.11 19.39
C SER A 227 2.60 0.75 20.44
N GLY A 228 2.60 1.40 21.63
CA GLY A 228 3.50 1.08 22.73
C GLY A 228 3.44 -0.40 23.16
N GLU A 229 4.25 -0.78 24.16
CA GLU A 229 4.40 -2.16 24.64
C GLU A 229 3.10 -2.78 25.21
N ASN A 230 2.08 -1.95 25.47
CA ASN A 230 0.81 -2.39 26.01
C ASN A 230 -0.15 -2.84 24.90
N SER A 231 -0.34 -4.15 24.74
CA SER A 231 -1.23 -4.73 23.71
C SER A 231 -2.71 -4.36 23.91
N ILE A 232 -3.14 -4.07 25.14
CA ILE A 232 -4.53 -3.72 25.45
C ILE A 232 -4.92 -2.38 24.83
N ASP A 233 -4.01 -1.38 24.89
CA ASP A 233 -4.29 -0.06 24.36
C ASP A 233 -4.50 -0.09 22.84
N MET A 234 -3.75 -0.93 22.12
CA MET A 234 -3.92 -1.07 20.66
C MET A 234 -5.28 -1.71 20.30
N HIS A 235 -5.79 -2.67 21.07
CA HIS A 235 -7.11 -3.25 20.82
C HIS A 235 -8.21 -2.18 21.01
N ILE A 236 -8.11 -1.35 22.06
CA ILE A 236 -9.04 -0.23 22.27
C ILE A 236 -9.03 0.71 21.06
N ALA A 237 -7.83 1.07 20.57
CA ALA A 237 -7.72 1.97 19.41
C ALA A 237 -8.34 1.38 18.13
N ILE A 238 -8.17 0.08 17.92
CA ILE A 238 -8.79 -0.65 16.80
C ILE A 238 -10.33 -0.63 16.96
N ASP A 239 -10.83 -0.95 18.15
CA ASP A 239 -12.26 -0.99 18.46
C ASP A 239 -12.89 0.40 18.25
N ASP A 240 -12.28 1.46 18.77
CA ASP A 240 -12.77 2.83 18.62
C ASP A 240 -12.95 3.22 17.14
N ILE A 241 -11.96 2.91 16.29
CA ILE A 241 -12.04 3.23 14.86
C ILE A 241 -13.12 2.38 14.18
N LEU A 242 -13.14 1.07 14.41
CA LEU A 242 -14.04 0.17 13.70
C LEU A 242 -15.49 0.31 14.15
N MET A 243 -15.75 0.51 15.45
CA MET A 243 -17.10 0.78 15.96
C MET A 243 -17.64 2.12 15.44
N ALA A 244 -16.80 3.17 15.38
CA ALA A 244 -17.22 4.46 14.87
C ALA A 244 -17.58 4.45 13.37
N THR A 245 -17.00 3.53 12.59
CA THR A 245 -17.15 3.48 11.13
C THR A 245 -18.11 2.40 10.63
N TYR A 246 -18.61 1.55 11.50
CA TYR A 246 -19.40 0.36 11.19
C TYR A 246 -20.64 0.62 10.31
N ASP A 247 -21.32 1.74 10.50
CA ASP A 247 -22.55 2.08 9.76
C ASP A 247 -22.29 2.49 8.29
N ASN A 248 -21.04 2.71 7.90
CA ASN A 248 -20.66 3.05 6.52
C ASN A 248 -19.73 1.98 5.95
N TYR A 249 -20.30 1.06 5.16
CA TYR A 249 -19.59 -0.11 4.65
C TYR A 249 -18.27 0.22 3.92
N ASP A 250 -18.25 1.25 3.08
CA ASP A 250 -17.06 1.63 2.31
C ASP A 250 -15.97 2.18 3.23
N VAL A 251 -16.36 3.03 4.18
CA VAL A 251 -15.43 3.59 5.20
C VAL A 251 -14.91 2.49 6.12
N TYR A 252 -15.79 1.61 6.56
CA TYR A 252 -15.45 0.48 7.42
C TYR A 252 -14.43 -0.45 6.78
N GLY A 253 -14.68 -0.88 5.52
CA GLY A 253 -13.75 -1.72 4.77
C GLY A 253 -12.40 -1.03 4.51
N TYR A 254 -12.42 0.29 4.27
CA TYR A 254 -11.20 1.08 4.17
C TYR A 254 -10.43 1.08 5.51
N CYS A 255 -11.09 1.35 6.63
CA CYS A 255 -10.47 1.36 7.95
C CYS A 255 -9.86 0.00 8.30
N ILE A 256 -10.60 -1.11 8.09
CA ILE A 256 -10.07 -2.48 8.24
C ILE A 256 -8.80 -2.65 7.42
N THR A 257 -8.81 -2.24 6.14
CA THR A 257 -7.66 -2.37 5.24
C THR A 257 -6.45 -1.58 5.75
N GLN A 258 -6.64 -0.35 6.22
CA GLN A 258 -5.55 0.48 6.74
C GLN A 258 -4.99 -0.05 8.06
N ILE A 259 -5.87 -0.48 8.98
CA ILE A 259 -5.47 -1.11 10.24
C ILE A 259 -4.64 -2.36 9.97
N LEU A 260 -5.13 -3.28 9.13
CA LEU A 260 -4.40 -4.50 8.78
C LEU A 260 -3.09 -4.21 8.04
N SER A 261 -3.04 -3.20 7.18
CA SER A 261 -1.80 -2.77 6.52
C SER A 261 -0.77 -2.28 7.52
N PHE A 262 -1.20 -1.51 8.52
CA PHE A 262 -0.36 -1.05 9.61
C PHE A 262 0.17 -2.24 10.43
N LEU A 263 -0.70 -3.08 10.93
CA LEU A 263 -0.36 -4.24 11.77
C LEU A 263 0.56 -5.23 11.04
N ASN A 264 0.32 -5.46 9.74
CA ASN A 264 1.13 -6.37 8.92
C ASN A 264 2.55 -5.83 8.69
N ARG A 265 2.72 -4.52 8.52
CA ARG A 265 4.03 -3.89 8.38
C ARG A 265 4.85 -3.94 9.67
N GLU A 266 4.20 -3.74 10.81
CA GLU A 266 4.83 -3.75 12.12
C GLU A 266 5.00 -5.18 12.69
N GLY A 267 4.47 -6.21 12.02
CA GLY A 267 4.59 -7.61 12.45
C GLY A 267 3.72 -7.98 13.67
N PHE A 268 2.61 -7.28 13.88
CA PHE A 268 1.71 -7.50 15.03
C PHE A 268 0.71 -8.65 14.78
N GLU A 269 1.19 -9.89 14.66
CA GLU A 269 0.40 -11.06 14.28
C GLU A 269 -0.83 -11.31 15.20
N GLU A 270 -0.65 -11.19 16.52
CA GLU A 270 -1.75 -11.40 17.49
C GLU A 270 -2.88 -10.38 17.27
N ARG A 271 -2.54 -9.13 16.94
CA ARG A 271 -3.51 -8.08 16.67
C ARG A 271 -4.19 -8.26 15.32
N ILE A 272 -3.48 -8.81 14.33
CA ILE A 272 -4.09 -9.21 13.05
C ILE A 272 -5.14 -10.31 13.30
N GLU A 273 -4.82 -11.32 14.13
CA GLU A 273 -5.76 -12.37 14.49
C GLU A 273 -6.99 -11.80 15.21
N TYR A 274 -6.79 -10.83 16.10
CA TYR A 274 -7.88 -10.12 16.77
C TYR A 274 -8.81 -9.44 15.77
N VAL A 275 -8.28 -8.63 14.85
CA VAL A 275 -9.12 -7.94 13.84
C VAL A 275 -9.88 -8.95 12.97
N VAL A 276 -9.23 -10.04 12.58
CA VAL A 276 -9.88 -11.06 11.76
C VAL A 276 -10.99 -11.77 12.53
N SER A 277 -10.76 -12.17 13.78
CA SER A 277 -11.76 -12.91 14.56
C SER A 277 -12.97 -12.05 14.95
N GLU A 278 -12.74 -10.81 15.37
CA GLU A 278 -13.80 -9.95 15.90
C GLU A 278 -14.57 -9.16 14.83
N TYR A 279 -13.91 -8.77 13.73
CA TYR A 279 -14.45 -7.80 12.78
C TYR A 279 -14.61 -8.30 11.34
N ILE A 280 -13.92 -9.35 10.95
CA ILE A 280 -13.95 -9.88 9.58
C ILE A 280 -14.68 -11.23 9.52
N GLY A 281 -14.35 -12.17 10.42
CA GLY A 281 -14.82 -13.54 10.31
C GLY A 281 -14.43 -14.16 8.96
N ASP A 282 -15.44 -14.51 8.15
CA ASP A 282 -15.27 -15.05 6.80
C ASP A 282 -15.42 -13.99 5.70
N GLU A 283 -15.70 -12.72 6.06
CA GLU A 283 -15.96 -11.62 5.11
C GLU A 283 -14.68 -10.92 4.64
N PHE A 284 -13.72 -11.67 4.12
CA PHE A 284 -12.43 -11.10 3.66
C PHE A 284 -12.55 -10.05 2.56
N ASP A 285 -13.71 -9.95 1.89
CA ASP A 285 -13.99 -8.89 0.90
C ASP A 285 -14.01 -7.48 1.51
N LEU A 286 -14.16 -7.35 2.82
CA LEU A 286 -13.98 -6.10 3.56
C LEU A 286 -12.54 -5.53 3.41
N ILE A 287 -11.55 -6.38 3.17
CA ILE A 287 -10.18 -5.94 2.90
C ILE A 287 -10.11 -5.50 1.43
N THR A 288 -10.16 -4.20 1.20
CA THR A 288 -10.23 -3.62 -0.17
C THR A 288 -8.92 -3.78 -0.96
N ASN A 289 -7.77 -3.90 -0.29
CA ASN A 289 -6.50 -4.21 -0.93
C ASN A 289 -6.38 -5.71 -1.25
N ARG A 290 -6.44 -6.06 -2.53
CA ARG A 290 -6.41 -7.46 -2.99
C ARG A 290 -5.17 -8.24 -2.52
N THR A 291 -3.99 -7.62 -2.54
CA THR A 291 -2.74 -8.28 -2.12
C THR A 291 -2.76 -8.56 -0.62
N LEU A 292 -3.12 -7.55 0.18
CA LEU A 292 -3.25 -7.69 1.64
C LEU A 292 -4.32 -8.72 1.99
N ARG A 293 -5.50 -8.66 1.34
CA ARG A 293 -6.57 -9.66 1.52
C ARG A 293 -6.04 -11.07 1.31
N LYS A 294 -5.35 -11.30 0.19
CA LYS A 294 -4.76 -12.61 -0.12
C LYS A 294 -3.76 -13.06 0.96
N GLN A 295 -2.94 -12.16 1.49
CA GLN A 295 -2.01 -12.46 2.58
C GLN A 295 -2.74 -12.83 3.88
N ILE A 296 -3.70 -12.02 4.31
CA ILE A 296 -4.44 -12.23 5.57
C ILE A 296 -5.31 -13.48 5.49
N GLU A 297 -6.11 -13.64 4.43
CA GLU A 297 -6.94 -14.82 4.20
C GLU A 297 -6.10 -16.09 4.12
N GLY A 298 -4.97 -16.06 3.41
CA GLY A 298 -4.04 -17.17 3.33
C GLY A 298 -3.42 -17.56 4.68
N ARG A 299 -3.11 -16.59 5.54
CA ARG A 299 -2.66 -16.88 6.91
C ARG A 299 -3.73 -17.61 7.72
N GLN A 300 -4.99 -17.24 7.57
CA GLN A 300 -6.09 -17.86 8.29
C GLN A 300 -6.43 -19.25 7.75
N LYS A 301 -6.53 -19.41 6.43
CA LYS A 301 -6.94 -20.67 5.79
C LYS A 301 -5.84 -21.73 5.75
N LEU A 302 -4.57 -21.31 5.68
CA LEU A 302 -3.41 -22.19 5.62
C LEU A 302 -2.57 -22.14 6.91
N LYS A 303 -3.23 -22.16 8.07
CA LYS A 303 -2.57 -22.24 9.39
C LYS A 303 -1.80 -23.54 9.56
N VAL A 304 -0.76 -23.50 10.40
CA VAL A 304 -0.11 -24.72 10.88
C VAL A 304 -1.16 -25.65 11.51
N GLY A 305 -1.14 -26.92 11.13
CA GLY A 305 -2.13 -27.93 11.51
C GLY A 305 -3.26 -28.14 10.49
N THR A 306 -3.41 -27.28 9.47
CA THR A 306 -4.40 -27.49 8.39
C THR A 306 -3.85 -28.39 7.28
N ILE A 307 -4.75 -29.01 6.52
CA ILE A 307 -4.39 -29.80 5.33
C ILE A 307 -3.98 -28.84 4.20
N ALA A 308 -2.80 -29.07 3.62
CA ALA A 308 -2.34 -28.33 2.45
C ALA A 308 -3.27 -28.58 1.26
N PRO A 309 -3.58 -27.57 0.43
CA PRO A 309 -4.40 -27.78 -0.76
C PRO A 309 -3.79 -28.78 -1.73
N ASP A 310 -4.62 -29.68 -2.30
CA ASP A 310 -4.19 -30.59 -3.37
C ASP A 310 -4.49 -29.97 -4.74
N ILE A 311 -3.48 -29.90 -5.57
CA ILE A 311 -3.58 -29.40 -6.95
C ILE A 311 -2.74 -30.24 -7.89
N GLN A 312 -3.17 -30.30 -9.16
CA GLN A 312 -2.45 -30.99 -10.23
C GLN A 312 -1.63 -29.98 -11.03
N ILE A 313 -0.30 -30.06 -10.92
CA ILE A 313 0.61 -29.15 -11.63
C ILE A 313 1.52 -29.98 -12.57
N PRO A 314 1.77 -29.50 -13.80
CA PRO A 314 2.73 -30.18 -14.68
C PRO A 314 4.16 -30.10 -14.15
N ASP A 315 4.89 -31.21 -14.22
CA ASP A 315 6.33 -31.25 -14.01
C ASP A 315 7.10 -30.70 -15.24
N ILE A 316 8.44 -30.84 -15.22
CA ILE A 316 9.31 -30.35 -16.29
C ILE A 316 9.05 -31.11 -17.63
N ASN A 317 8.60 -32.36 -17.58
CA ASN A 317 8.23 -33.19 -18.74
C ASN A 317 6.77 -32.94 -19.18
N ARG A 318 6.05 -32.09 -18.49
CA ARG A 318 4.63 -31.77 -18.70
C ARG A 318 3.65 -32.85 -18.25
N ASP A 319 4.14 -33.83 -17.45
CA ASP A 319 3.28 -34.79 -16.79
C ASP A 319 2.62 -34.16 -15.57
N LYS A 320 1.30 -34.35 -15.41
CA LYS A 320 0.57 -33.81 -14.26
C LYS A 320 0.88 -34.58 -12.99
N VAL A 321 1.33 -33.89 -11.96
CA VAL A 321 1.60 -34.46 -10.65
C VAL A 321 0.73 -33.79 -9.57
N GLY A 322 0.14 -34.61 -8.70
CA GLY A 322 -0.62 -34.13 -7.54
C GLY A 322 0.31 -33.77 -6.39
N LEU A 323 0.11 -32.63 -5.75
CA LEU A 323 0.92 -32.22 -4.61
C LEU A 323 0.81 -33.21 -3.44
N HIS A 324 -0.39 -33.72 -3.13
CA HIS A 324 -0.56 -34.72 -2.09
C HIS A 324 0.18 -36.05 -2.38
N ASP A 325 0.27 -36.42 -3.65
CA ASP A 325 1.03 -37.62 -4.04
C ASP A 325 2.55 -37.41 -3.88
N LEU A 326 3.02 -36.19 -4.06
CA LEU A 326 4.41 -35.82 -3.79
C LEU A 326 4.69 -35.77 -2.27
N PHE A 327 3.82 -35.14 -1.48
CA PHE A 327 4.00 -35.01 -0.04
C PHE A 327 4.12 -36.36 0.67
N LYS A 328 3.32 -37.33 0.29
CA LYS A 328 3.30 -38.68 0.89
C LYS A 328 4.59 -39.50 0.69
N LYS A 329 5.45 -39.10 -0.25
CA LYS A 329 6.69 -39.81 -0.55
C LYS A 329 7.85 -39.51 0.38
N ASN A 330 7.79 -38.38 1.07
CA ASN A 330 8.90 -37.89 1.88
C ASN A 330 8.41 -37.54 3.30
N LYS A 331 9.31 -37.59 4.27
CA LYS A 331 8.96 -37.30 5.65
C LYS A 331 8.48 -35.84 5.84
N LEU A 332 9.14 -34.92 5.13
CA LEU A 332 8.84 -33.49 5.16
C LEU A 332 9.11 -32.88 3.79
N ASN A 333 8.27 -31.97 3.37
CA ASN A 333 8.36 -31.29 2.09
C ASN A 333 8.45 -29.78 2.29
N LEU A 334 9.46 -29.12 1.70
CA LEU A 334 9.54 -27.67 1.59
C LEU A 334 8.95 -27.26 0.24
N VAL A 335 7.73 -26.75 0.26
CA VAL A 335 7.10 -26.17 -0.93
C VAL A 335 7.58 -24.74 -1.06
N MET A 336 8.22 -24.41 -2.20
CA MET A 336 8.74 -23.08 -2.49
C MET A 336 8.09 -22.53 -3.77
N PHE A 337 7.33 -21.45 -3.65
CA PHE A 337 6.84 -20.69 -4.80
C PHE A 337 7.88 -19.68 -5.23
N TRP A 338 8.28 -19.70 -6.50
CA TRP A 338 9.38 -18.90 -7.01
C TRP A 338 9.22 -18.50 -8.48
N SER A 339 10.08 -17.60 -8.98
CA SER A 339 10.21 -17.30 -10.41
C SER A 339 11.66 -17.11 -10.79
N SER A 340 12.03 -17.55 -11.99
CA SER A 340 13.36 -17.34 -12.57
C SER A 340 13.70 -15.85 -12.80
N THR A 341 12.69 -14.99 -12.87
CA THR A 341 12.84 -13.55 -13.06
C THR A 341 12.77 -12.74 -11.74
N CYS A 342 12.59 -13.43 -10.61
CA CYS A 342 12.54 -12.80 -9.29
C CYS A 342 13.96 -12.71 -8.68
N PRO A 343 14.54 -11.51 -8.50
CA PRO A 343 15.88 -11.35 -7.93
C PRO A 343 16.04 -11.99 -6.55
N HIS A 344 15.08 -11.76 -5.64
CA HIS A 344 15.11 -12.36 -4.29
C HIS A 344 15.06 -13.90 -4.32
N CYS A 345 14.35 -14.49 -5.28
CA CYS A 345 14.35 -15.94 -5.45
C CYS A 345 15.73 -16.45 -5.84
N MET A 346 16.37 -15.79 -6.82
CA MET A 346 17.69 -16.18 -7.29
C MET A 346 18.79 -16.02 -6.23
N GLU A 347 18.64 -15.04 -5.33
CA GLU A 347 19.51 -14.88 -4.15
C GLU A 347 19.27 -15.98 -3.10
N THR A 348 18.03 -16.46 -2.95
CA THR A 348 17.64 -17.44 -1.92
C THR A 348 17.93 -18.90 -2.35
N ILE A 349 17.83 -19.23 -3.64
CA ILE A 349 18.01 -20.59 -4.18
C ILE A 349 19.31 -21.27 -3.75
N PRO A 350 20.52 -20.65 -3.81
CA PRO A 350 21.77 -21.28 -3.37
C PRO A 350 21.73 -21.67 -1.89
N GLU A 351 21.04 -20.89 -1.07
CA GLU A 351 20.92 -21.13 0.37
C GLU A 351 19.97 -22.31 0.63
N ILE A 352 18.81 -22.37 -0.06
CA ILE A 352 17.88 -23.51 0.01
C ILE A 352 18.55 -24.78 -0.50
N LYS A 353 19.44 -24.70 -1.49
CA LYS A 353 20.21 -25.84 -1.99
C LYS A 353 21.11 -26.42 -0.89
N THR A 354 21.82 -25.56 -0.18
CA THR A 354 22.67 -25.98 0.96
C THR A 354 21.84 -26.65 2.08
N ILE A 355 20.65 -26.11 2.34
CA ILE A 355 19.69 -26.70 3.29
C ILE A 355 19.22 -28.08 2.78
N TYR A 356 18.81 -28.18 1.53
CA TYR A 356 18.35 -29.45 0.93
C TYR A 356 19.41 -30.54 1.00
N GLU A 357 20.65 -30.23 0.62
CA GLU A 357 21.78 -31.18 0.70
C GLU A 357 21.98 -31.67 2.13
N SER A 358 21.83 -30.80 3.13
CA SER A 358 22.03 -31.10 4.56
C SER A 358 20.92 -32.01 5.15
N TYR A 359 19.68 -31.83 4.69
CA TYR A 359 18.51 -32.49 5.29
C TYR A 359 17.86 -33.57 4.40
N ARG A 360 18.28 -33.72 3.14
CA ARG A 360 17.74 -34.72 2.21
C ARG A 360 17.81 -36.13 2.80
N SER A 361 18.93 -36.52 3.38
CA SER A 361 19.10 -37.83 4.02
C SER A 361 18.22 -38.02 5.27
N ALA A 362 17.77 -36.96 5.90
CA ALA A 362 16.82 -36.96 7.03
C ALA A 362 15.35 -37.05 6.56
N GLY A 363 15.10 -36.97 5.24
CA GLY A 363 13.78 -37.10 4.64
C GLY A 363 13.12 -35.80 4.19
N LEU A 364 13.92 -34.73 3.99
CA LEU A 364 13.45 -33.50 3.36
C LEU A 364 13.41 -33.65 1.84
N GLU A 365 12.34 -33.21 1.21
CA GLU A 365 12.24 -32.93 -0.22
C GLU A 365 11.89 -31.45 -0.44
N VAL A 366 12.39 -30.86 -1.54
CA VAL A 366 12.00 -29.54 -2.00
C VAL A 366 11.08 -29.68 -3.22
N ILE A 367 9.91 -29.04 -3.16
CA ILE A 367 8.96 -28.97 -4.26
C ILE A 367 8.87 -27.51 -4.69
N ALA A 368 9.59 -27.18 -5.77
CA ALA A 368 9.68 -25.83 -6.30
C ALA A 368 8.57 -25.60 -7.33
N VAL A 369 7.58 -24.80 -6.96
CA VAL A 369 6.43 -24.39 -7.78
C VAL A 369 6.77 -23.08 -8.48
N SER A 370 7.09 -23.12 -9.76
CA SER A 370 7.41 -21.91 -10.53
C SER A 370 6.16 -21.17 -10.98
N ILE A 371 6.20 -19.85 -10.87
CA ILE A 371 5.21 -18.92 -11.42
C ILE A 371 5.70 -18.25 -12.71
N ASP A 372 6.64 -18.84 -13.41
CA ASP A 372 7.08 -18.36 -14.72
C ASP A 372 5.99 -18.54 -15.79
N LYS A 373 5.98 -17.64 -16.79
CA LYS A 373 5.10 -17.76 -17.97
C LYS A 373 5.82 -18.39 -19.18
N LYS A 374 7.16 -18.37 -19.17
CA LYS A 374 7.98 -18.90 -20.27
C LYS A 374 8.78 -20.11 -19.82
N LYS A 375 8.57 -21.23 -20.53
CA LYS A 375 9.24 -22.49 -20.23
C LYS A 375 10.76 -22.39 -20.34
N ASP A 376 11.26 -21.71 -21.37
CA ASP A 376 12.69 -21.63 -21.65
C ASP A 376 13.45 -20.87 -20.56
N GLU A 377 12.89 -19.75 -20.03
CA GLU A 377 13.48 -18.98 -18.93
C GLU A 377 13.53 -19.81 -17.65
N TRP A 378 12.42 -20.51 -17.33
CA TRP A 378 12.34 -21.42 -16.19
C TRP A 378 13.32 -22.59 -16.29
N GLN A 379 13.37 -23.28 -17.46
CA GLN A 379 14.29 -24.38 -17.70
C GLN A 379 15.75 -23.92 -17.60
N GLN A 380 16.08 -22.79 -18.19
CA GLN A 380 17.42 -22.22 -18.12
C GLN A 380 17.86 -21.96 -16.67
N ALA A 381 16.97 -21.43 -15.82
CA ALA A 381 17.29 -21.20 -14.42
C ALA A 381 17.51 -22.53 -13.65
N ILE A 382 16.68 -23.57 -13.92
CA ILE A 382 16.88 -24.90 -13.33
C ILE A 382 18.26 -25.46 -13.70
N ASP A 383 18.64 -25.36 -14.98
CA ASP A 383 19.90 -25.93 -15.49
C ASP A 383 21.11 -25.15 -14.95
N GLN A 384 21.04 -23.81 -14.91
CA GLN A 384 22.10 -22.93 -14.41
C GLN A 384 22.36 -23.12 -12.92
N GLU A 385 21.30 -23.22 -12.12
CA GLU A 385 21.40 -23.43 -10.68
C GLU A 385 21.56 -24.91 -10.31
N ASN A 386 21.48 -25.84 -11.27
CA ASN A 386 21.52 -27.28 -11.05
C ASN A 386 20.55 -27.72 -9.96
N LEU A 387 19.23 -27.45 -10.18
CA LEU A 387 18.18 -27.73 -9.20
C LEU A 387 17.72 -29.22 -9.32
N GLU A 388 18.26 -30.11 -8.47
CA GLU A 388 18.00 -31.53 -8.46
C GLU A 388 16.66 -31.93 -7.79
N TRP A 389 15.98 -31.01 -7.16
CA TRP A 389 14.69 -31.23 -6.51
C TRP A 389 13.50 -31.23 -7.48
N ILE A 390 12.30 -31.43 -6.97
CA ILE A 390 11.09 -31.49 -7.77
C ILE A 390 10.73 -30.10 -8.29
N ASN A 391 10.74 -29.91 -9.61
CA ASN A 391 10.41 -28.65 -10.28
C ASN A 391 9.09 -28.80 -11.06
N ILE A 392 8.09 -27.99 -10.72
CA ILE A 392 6.74 -28.01 -11.30
C ILE A 392 6.29 -26.61 -11.67
N SER A 393 5.53 -26.47 -12.77
CA SER A 393 4.98 -25.18 -13.22
C SER A 393 3.78 -25.33 -14.14
N SER A 394 2.74 -24.54 -13.91
CA SER A 394 1.62 -24.41 -14.85
C SER A 394 1.95 -23.51 -16.05
N LEU A 395 3.00 -22.71 -15.97
CA LEU A 395 3.38 -21.64 -16.91
C LEU A 395 2.29 -20.56 -17.09
N LYS A 396 1.46 -20.37 -16.07
CA LYS A 396 0.39 -19.35 -16.08
C LYS A 396 0.76 -18.08 -15.29
N GLY A 397 1.93 -18.06 -14.67
CA GLY A 397 2.37 -16.94 -13.82
C GLY A 397 1.46 -16.77 -12.61
N TRP A 398 1.19 -15.52 -12.27
CA TRP A 398 0.29 -15.15 -11.17
C TRP A 398 -1.19 -15.56 -11.38
N ASP A 399 -1.57 -15.95 -12.61
CA ASP A 399 -2.91 -16.45 -12.95
C ASP A 399 -3.03 -17.96 -12.79
N SER A 400 -2.12 -18.59 -12.04
CA SER A 400 -2.11 -20.04 -11.80
C SER A 400 -3.03 -20.42 -10.64
N GLU A 401 -3.69 -21.58 -10.75
CA GLU A 401 -4.47 -22.15 -9.64
C GLU A 401 -3.62 -22.29 -8.37
N SER A 402 -2.33 -22.64 -8.51
CA SER A 402 -1.42 -22.82 -7.38
C SER A 402 -1.19 -21.54 -6.59
N THR A 403 -1.10 -20.38 -7.27
CA THR A 403 -0.99 -19.10 -6.57
C THR A 403 -2.27 -18.69 -5.88
N ASP A 404 -3.43 -19.11 -6.39
CA ASP A 404 -4.72 -18.79 -5.79
C ASP A 404 -5.02 -19.64 -4.56
N VAL A 405 -4.91 -20.98 -4.65
CA VAL A 405 -5.26 -21.86 -3.53
C VAL A 405 -4.22 -21.84 -2.40
N TYR A 406 -2.95 -21.50 -2.70
CA TYR A 406 -1.91 -21.28 -1.69
C TYR A 406 -1.78 -19.80 -1.29
N TYR A 407 -2.66 -18.93 -1.74
CA TYR A 407 -2.69 -17.50 -1.40
C TYR A 407 -1.33 -16.81 -1.61
N VAL A 408 -0.59 -17.20 -2.63
CA VAL A 408 0.74 -16.66 -2.93
C VAL A 408 0.59 -15.24 -3.49
N SER A 409 1.17 -14.25 -2.81
CA SER A 409 1.11 -12.82 -3.17
C SER A 409 2.49 -12.21 -3.45
N TYR A 410 3.57 -12.93 -3.12
CA TYR A 410 4.96 -12.56 -3.38
C TYR A 410 5.81 -13.82 -3.55
N THR A 411 7.05 -13.67 -4.03
CA THR A 411 8.04 -14.75 -4.15
C THR A 411 9.40 -14.31 -3.61
N PRO A 412 10.14 -15.21 -2.94
CA PRO A 412 9.76 -16.57 -2.62
C PRO A 412 8.74 -16.67 -1.47
N THR A 413 7.83 -17.66 -1.54
CA THR A 413 6.90 -18.02 -0.45
C THR A 413 7.09 -19.49 -0.09
N PHE A 414 7.09 -19.82 1.20
CA PHE A 414 7.42 -21.16 1.69
C PHE A 414 6.31 -21.78 2.54
N TYR A 415 6.15 -23.12 2.41
CA TYR A 415 5.36 -23.95 3.31
C TYR A 415 6.15 -25.22 3.64
N LEU A 416 6.10 -25.66 4.90
CA LEU A 416 6.56 -26.99 5.31
C LEU A 416 5.33 -27.89 5.46
N VAL A 417 5.32 -29.01 4.74
CA VAL A 417 4.19 -29.94 4.68
C VAL A 417 4.72 -31.35 4.99
N ASP A 418 4.08 -32.05 5.93
CA ASP A 418 4.44 -33.41 6.28
C ASP A 418 3.89 -34.46 5.29
N ASN A 419 4.19 -35.74 5.54
CA ASN A 419 3.69 -36.86 4.72
C ASN A 419 2.21 -37.19 4.94
N GLN A 420 1.55 -36.53 5.89
CA GLN A 420 0.10 -36.60 6.09
C GLN A 420 -0.63 -35.44 5.40
N THR A 421 0.10 -34.70 4.59
CA THR A 421 -0.37 -33.51 3.85
C THR A 421 -0.74 -32.33 4.76
N THR A 422 -0.25 -32.32 6.00
CA THR A 422 -0.52 -31.24 6.96
C THR A 422 0.55 -30.18 6.88
N ILE A 423 0.16 -28.90 6.86
CA ILE A 423 1.08 -27.77 6.98
C ILE A 423 1.64 -27.75 8.40
N VAL A 424 2.94 -27.97 8.54
CA VAL A 424 3.64 -27.99 9.83
C VAL A 424 4.53 -26.75 10.04
N GLY A 425 4.62 -25.87 9.03
CA GLY A 425 5.35 -24.60 9.14
C GLY A 425 5.10 -23.67 7.95
N ARG A 426 5.27 -22.37 8.22
CA ARG A 426 5.22 -21.29 7.22
C ARG A 426 6.41 -20.37 7.44
N PRO A 427 7.61 -20.78 6.98
CA PRO A 427 8.80 -19.97 7.18
C PRO A 427 8.77 -18.70 6.32
N ASP A 428 9.20 -17.57 6.89
CA ASP A 428 9.31 -16.28 6.19
C ASP A 428 10.63 -16.13 5.41
N GLY A 429 11.60 -17.01 5.66
CA GLY A 429 12.90 -17.01 4.99
C GLY A 429 13.77 -18.19 5.42
N LYS A 430 15.04 -18.19 4.98
CA LYS A 430 15.97 -19.30 5.20
C LYS A 430 16.24 -19.62 6.69
N GLU A 431 16.38 -18.59 7.51
CA GLU A 431 16.63 -18.74 8.94
C GLU A 431 15.48 -19.50 9.62
N ASP A 432 14.24 -19.16 9.24
CA ASP A 432 13.06 -19.85 9.74
C ASP A 432 12.96 -21.28 9.20
N VAL A 433 13.32 -21.52 7.92
CA VAL A 433 13.41 -22.86 7.37
C VAL A 433 14.34 -23.71 8.20
N ILE A 434 15.58 -23.25 8.46
CA ILE A 434 16.56 -23.98 9.27
C ILE A 434 16.05 -24.25 10.69
N ARG A 435 15.50 -23.23 11.33
CA ARG A 435 14.97 -23.34 12.70
C ARG A 435 13.86 -24.39 12.80
N MET A 436 12.92 -24.36 11.84
CA MET A 436 11.78 -25.31 11.80
C MET A 436 12.27 -26.74 11.46
N LEU A 437 13.17 -26.90 10.49
CA LEU A 437 13.74 -28.21 10.14
C LEU A 437 14.49 -28.86 11.31
N ASN A 438 15.24 -28.09 12.08
CA ASN A 438 15.91 -28.55 13.28
C ASN A 438 14.95 -29.12 14.33
N ASN A 439 13.71 -28.63 14.38
CA ASN A 439 12.70 -29.12 15.32
C ASN A 439 11.90 -30.31 14.76
N LEU A 440 11.70 -30.38 13.44
CA LEU A 440 10.81 -31.36 12.78
C LEU A 440 11.56 -32.63 12.32
N LEU A 441 12.87 -32.56 12.03
CA LEU A 441 13.67 -33.65 11.48
C LEU A 441 14.73 -34.21 12.46
N ARG A 442 14.73 -33.76 13.70
CA ARG A 442 15.55 -34.34 14.77
C ARG A 442 15.02 -35.69 15.26
#